data_39055165e68d43fb0deccd2f15cae70c
#
_entry.id   39055165e68d43fb0deccd2f15cae70c
#
_cell.length_a   1.000
_cell.length_b   1.000
_cell.length_c   1.000
_cell.angle_alpha   90.00
_cell.angle_beta   90.00
_cell.angle_gamma   90.00
#
_symmetry.space_group_name_H-M   'P 1'
#
loop_
_entity.id
_entity.type
_entity.pdbx_description
1 polymer ?
#
loop_
_entity_poly.entity_id
_entity_poly.type
_entity_poly.pdbx_seq_one_letter_code
_entity_poly.pdbx_strand_id
1 'polypeptide(L)'
;MDIVYLNGTKPVSYTHLDVYKRQPPEWQIVPEENIKRFQKSVRYKRSEDKEAALKKFKITFQKQRLWNEVLKIEKSADAQFGRSFEFALPKEWNRQEQIQYTTDYIQKTFVDRGMCADWSIHDKGDGNPHVHLLLTMRPFNPDHSWGKKEVKDWDFVRDKNGNIVIDESHPNWWQDKKNPDRHGIRIPVLDENGIQKIGARNRLQWKRVLTDATGWNNPKNCELWRSEWAKVCNEHLPLHNQVDHRS
;
A
#
# COMPACT_ATOMS: atom_id res chain seq x y z
N MET A 1 -8.17 -15.45 -15.36
CA MET A 1 -8.14 -14.01 -15.69
C MET A 1 -6.72 -13.55 -15.40
N ASP A 2 -5.93 -13.44 -16.46
CA ASP A 2 -4.51 -13.12 -16.34
C ASP A 2 -4.35 -11.68 -15.90
N ILE A 3 -3.43 -11.44 -14.98
CA ILE A 3 -3.06 -10.07 -14.59
C ILE A 3 -2.52 -9.40 -15.84
N VAL A 4 -3.25 -8.40 -16.33
CA VAL A 4 -2.85 -7.61 -17.49
C VAL A 4 -1.58 -6.85 -17.10
N TYR A 5 -0.44 -7.36 -17.54
CA TYR A 5 0.77 -6.56 -17.62
C TYR A 5 0.48 -5.41 -18.57
N LEU A 6 0.59 -4.17 -18.11
CA LEU A 6 0.54 -3.02 -18.99
C LEU A 6 1.56 -3.22 -20.10
N ASN A 7 1.03 -3.39 -21.30
CA ASN A 7 1.72 -3.91 -22.47
C ASN A 7 2.82 -3.01 -23.00
N GLY A 8 3.92 -3.63 -23.40
CA GLY A 8 4.55 -3.33 -24.68
C GLY A 8 5.84 -2.55 -24.67
N THR A 9 6.51 -2.31 -23.53
CA THR A 9 7.87 -1.81 -23.54
C THR A 9 8.76 -2.74 -22.71
N LYS A 10 9.93 -3.13 -23.28
CA LYS A 10 10.90 -3.95 -22.55
C LYS A 10 11.27 -3.23 -21.25
N PRO A 11 10.79 -3.67 -20.08
CA PRO A 11 11.20 -3.02 -18.85
C PRO A 11 12.63 -3.40 -18.58
N VAL A 12 13.51 -2.44 -18.46
CA VAL A 12 14.76 -2.63 -17.74
C VAL A 12 14.35 -2.68 -16.26
N SER A 13 13.81 -3.82 -15.85
CA SER A 13 13.27 -3.98 -14.50
C SER A 13 14.39 -4.35 -13.54
N TYR A 14 14.79 -3.40 -12.73
CA TYR A 14 15.44 -3.71 -11.46
C TYR A 14 14.32 -3.74 -10.39
N THR A 15 14.09 -4.91 -9.86
CA THR A 15 13.18 -5.10 -8.74
C THR A 15 13.98 -5.42 -7.51
N HIS A 16 13.88 -4.59 -6.49
CA HIS A 16 14.52 -4.82 -5.20
C HIS A 16 13.66 -5.74 -4.32
N LEU A 17 14.31 -6.75 -3.73
CA LEU A 17 13.69 -7.83 -2.96
C LEU A 17 13.37 -7.47 -1.50
N ASP A 18 13.86 -6.37 -0.97
CA ASP A 18 13.73 -6.04 0.46
C ASP A 18 12.30 -5.69 0.90
N VAL A 19 11.45 -5.45 -0.07
CA VAL A 19 10.05 -5.06 0.14
C VAL A 19 9.16 -6.20 0.64
N TYR A 20 9.64 -7.44 0.57
CA TYR A 20 8.85 -8.62 0.91
C TYR A 20 9.02 -9.11 2.36
N LYS A 21 9.76 -8.43 3.22
CA LYS A 21 10.07 -8.85 4.60
C LYS A 21 8.83 -9.09 5.48
N ARG A 22 7.68 -8.47 5.14
CA ARG A 22 6.44 -8.64 5.89
C ARG A 22 5.54 -9.76 5.37
N GLN A 23 5.86 -10.32 4.21
CA GLN A 23 5.12 -11.46 3.67
C GLN A 23 5.47 -12.74 4.44
N PRO A 24 4.55 -13.73 4.45
CA PRO A 24 4.85 -15.04 4.99
C PRO A 24 6.17 -15.60 4.42
N PRO A 25 7.07 -16.12 5.25
CA PRO A 25 8.37 -16.63 4.78
C PRO A 25 8.24 -17.66 3.65
N GLU A 26 7.22 -18.52 3.70
CA GLU A 26 6.94 -19.51 2.67
C GLU A 26 6.56 -18.89 1.32
N TRP A 27 6.09 -17.65 1.28
CA TRP A 27 5.81 -16.95 0.02
C TRP A 27 7.08 -16.46 -0.68
N GLN A 28 8.16 -16.32 0.08
CA GLN A 28 9.46 -15.91 -0.45
C GLN A 28 10.22 -17.09 -1.09
N ILE A 29 9.77 -18.32 -0.82
CA ILE A 29 10.38 -19.54 -1.36
C ILE A 29 9.75 -19.87 -2.71
N VAL A 30 10.58 -19.97 -3.74
CA VAL A 30 10.17 -20.53 -5.03
C VAL A 30 10.36 -22.05 -4.97
N PRO A 31 9.30 -22.85 -5.17
CA PRO A 31 9.41 -24.30 -5.14
C PRO A 31 10.48 -24.82 -6.11
N GLU A 32 11.24 -25.81 -5.68
CA GLU A 32 12.37 -26.34 -6.46
C GLU A 32 11.93 -26.89 -7.82
N GLU A 33 10.75 -27.50 -7.87
CA GLU A 33 10.14 -27.97 -9.11
C GLU A 33 9.92 -26.85 -10.13
N ASN A 34 9.49 -25.65 -9.68
CA ASN A 34 9.32 -24.48 -10.54
C ASN A 34 10.68 -23.98 -11.06
N ILE A 35 11.71 -24.01 -10.20
CA ILE A 35 13.08 -23.66 -10.61
C ILE A 35 13.59 -24.65 -11.66
N LYS A 36 13.44 -25.95 -11.42
CA LYS A 36 13.85 -27.00 -12.38
C LYS A 36 13.10 -26.87 -13.70
N ARG A 37 11.78 -26.61 -13.66
CA ARG A 37 10.94 -26.41 -14.86
C ARG A 37 11.41 -25.19 -15.65
N PHE A 38 11.66 -24.06 -14.96
CA PHE A 38 12.21 -22.87 -15.60
C PHE A 38 13.57 -23.14 -16.25
N GLN A 39 14.51 -23.76 -15.55
CA GLN A 39 15.84 -24.08 -16.06
C GLN A 39 15.80 -24.97 -17.29
N LYS A 40 14.85 -25.90 -17.39
CA LYS A 40 14.63 -26.75 -18.57
C LYS A 40 14.07 -25.98 -19.77
N SER A 41 13.23 -24.96 -19.52
CA SER A 41 12.57 -24.19 -20.58
C SER A 41 13.46 -23.15 -21.23
N VAL A 42 14.56 -22.77 -20.57
CA VAL A 42 15.40 -21.64 -20.98
C VAL A 42 16.77 -22.13 -21.49
N ARG A 43 17.12 -21.77 -22.74
CA ARG A 43 18.41 -22.04 -23.35
C ARG A 43 19.28 -20.78 -23.30
N TYR A 44 20.19 -20.72 -22.32
CA TYR A 44 21.18 -19.65 -22.24
C TYR A 44 22.54 -20.11 -22.74
N LYS A 45 23.26 -19.17 -23.35
CA LYS A 45 24.61 -19.45 -23.86
C LYS A 45 25.70 -19.29 -22.80
N ARG A 46 25.51 -18.38 -21.81
CA ARG A 46 26.51 -18.05 -20.77
C ARG A 46 25.96 -18.34 -19.37
N SER A 47 26.85 -18.65 -18.41
CA SER A 47 26.48 -18.93 -17.02
C SER A 47 25.90 -17.70 -16.30
N GLU A 48 26.47 -16.52 -16.53
CA GLU A 48 26.03 -15.23 -15.97
C GLU A 48 24.60 -14.88 -16.39
N ASP A 49 24.27 -15.14 -17.66
CA ASP A 49 22.90 -14.95 -18.17
C ASP A 49 21.90 -15.89 -17.48
N LYS A 50 22.34 -17.09 -17.09
CA LYS A 50 21.48 -18.05 -16.37
C LYS A 50 21.16 -17.59 -14.97
N GLU A 51 22.14 -17.05 -14.24
CA GLU A 51 21.98 -16.57 -12.89
C GLU A 51 21.07 -15.34 -12.83
N ALA A 52 21.31 -14.36 -13.69
CA ALA A 52 20.48 -13.16 -13.83
C ALA A 52 19.03 -13.52 -14.17
N ALA A 53 18.83 -14.45 -15.09
CA ALA A 53 17.50 -14.88 -15.45
C ALA A 53 16.81 -15.68 -14.35
N LEU A 54 17.51 -16.51 -13.60
CA LEU A 54 16.97 -17.20 -12.45
C LEU A 54 16.56 -16.23 -11.34
N LYS A 55 17.37 -15.20 -11.07
CA LYS A 55 17.03 -14.13 -10.15
C LYS A 55 15.75 -13.41 -10.57
N LYS A 56 15.66 -13.03 -11.85
CA LYS A 56 14.45 -12.41 -12.42
C LYS A 56 13.23 -13.30 -12.30
N PHE A 57 13.36 -14.59 -12.60
CA PHE A 57 12.28 -15.57 -12.46
C PHE A 57 11.78 -15.66 -11.01
N LYS A 58 12.68 -15.79 -10.03
CA LYS A 58 12.32 -15.85 -8.61
C LYS A 58 11.52 -14.60 -8.17
N ILE A 59 11.99 -13.42 -8.56
CA ILE A 59 11.31 -12.16 -8.26
C ILE A 59 9.92 -12.12 -8.88
N THR A 60 9.81 -12.47 -10.16
CA THR A 60 8.52 -12.50 -10.86
C THR A 60 7.54 -13.48 -10.21
N PHE A 61 8.02 -14.65 -9.81
CA PHE A 61 7.20 -15.65 -9.11
C PHE A 61 6.67 -15.13 -7.77
N GLN A 62 7.52 -14.47 -6.98
CA GLN A 62 7.14 -13.88 -5.69
C GLN A 62 6.11 -12.76 -5.87
N LYS A 63 6.28 -11.89 -6.87
CA LYS A 63 5.30 -10.86 -7.21
C LYS A 63 3.95 -11.45 -7.60
N GLN A 64 3.93 -12.43 -8.49
CA GLN A 64 2.70 -13.12 -8.89
C GLN A 64 2.00 -13.74 -7.69
N ARG A 65 2.75 -14.34 -6.78
CA ARG A 65 2.18 -14.94 -5.57
C ARG A 65 1.53 -13.86 -4.68
N LEU A 66 2.21 -12.74 -4.42
CA LEU A 66 1.65 -11.63 -3.64
C LEU A 66 0.31 -11.17 -4.24
N TRP A 67 0.31 -10.83 -5.52
CA TRP A 67 -0.88 -10.27 -6.17
C TRP A 67 -2.00 -11.29 -6.32
N ASN A 68 -1.70 -12.56 -6.51
CA ASN A 68 -2.70 -13.64 -6.48
C ASN A 68 -3.36 -13.77 -5.09
N GLU A 69 -2.59 -13.61 -4.01
CA GLU A 69 -3.17 -13.63 -2.65
C GLU A 69 -4.00 -12.38 -2.37
N VAL A 70 -3.61 -11.21 -2.88
CA VAL A 70 -4.44 -10.00 -2.84
C VAL A 70 -5.77 -10.23 -3.53
N LEU A 71 -5.77 -10.82 -4.74
CA LEU A 71 -7.00 -11.15 -5.49
C LEU A 71 -7.90 -12.12 -4.73
N LYS A 72 -7.34 -13.06 -3.97
CA LYS A 72 -8.12 -14.02 -3.17
C LYS A 72 -8.83 -13.36 -1.98
N ILE A 73 -8.24 -12.32 -1.39
CA ILE A 73 -8.81 -11.67 -0.21
C ILE A 73 -9.74 -10.50 -0.55
N GLU A 74 -9.48 -9.81 -1.65
CA GLU A 74 -10.30 -8.69 -2.13
C GLU A 74 -11.46 -9.20 -2.99
N LYS A 75 -12.58 -9.61 -2.36
CA LYS A 75 -13.70 -10.29 -3.01
C LYS A 75 -14.87 -9.38 -3.38
N SER A 76 -14.90 -8.14 -2.88
CA SER A 76 -15.97 -7.20 -3.20
C SER A 76 -15.90 -6.78 -4.66
N ALA A 77 -17.05 -6.52 -5.31
CA ALA A 77 -17.10 -6.12 -6.70
C ALA A 77 -16.40 -4.78 -6.96
N ASP A 78 -16.35 -3.91 -5.94
CA ASP A 78 -15.70 -2.59 -5.93
C ASP A 78 -14.36 -2.61 -5.20
N ALA A 79 -13.79 -3.80 -4.96
CA ALA A 79 -12.54 -3.92 -4.22
C ALA A 79 -11.38 -3.27 -4.93
N GLN A 80 -10.64 -2.45 -4.20
CA GLN A 80 -9.35 -1.93 -4.64
C GLN A 80 -8.26 -2.95 -4.32
N PHE A 81 -7.56 -3.43 -5.35
CA PHE A 81 -6.50 -4.43 -5.22
C PHE A 81 -5.15 -3.83 -4.83
N GLY A 82 -4.88 -2.62 -5.27
CA GLY A 82 -3.63 -1.94 -4.98
C GLY A 82 -3.73 -0.44 -5.24
N ARG A 83 -2.73 0.27 -4.76
CA ARG A 83 -2.54 1.70 -5.00
C ARG A 83 -1.33 1.91 -5.88
N SER A 84 -1.53 2.52 -7.03
CA SER A 84 -0.44 2.80 -7.98
C SER A 84 0.06 4.24 -7.82
N PHE A 85 1.38 4.38 -7.88
CA PHE A 85 2.07 5.66 -7.97
C PHE A 85 3.06 5.64 -9.11
N GLU A 86 3.24 6.81 -9.70
CA GLU A 86 4.30 7.07 -10.65
C GLU A 86 5.00 8.37 -10.23
N PHE A 87 6.33 8.35 -10.19
CA PHE A 87 7.12 9.54 -9.86
C PHE A 87 8.44 9.55 -10.62
N ALA A 88 8.84 10.76 -11.04
CA ALA A 88 10.06 10.98 -11.80
C ALA A 88 11.30 10.78 -10.92
N LEU A 89 12.37 10.34 -11.56
CA LEU A 89 13.71 10.27 -10.98
C LEU A 89 14.58 11.39 -11.54
N PRO A 90 15.42 12.02 -10.72
CA PRO A 90 16.42 12.95 -11.22
C PRO A 90 17.31 12.28 -12.24
N LYS A 91 17.47 12.92 -13.40
CA LYS A 91 18.33 12.44 -14.47
C LYS A 91 19.83 12.55 -14.14
N GLU A 92 20.16 13.36 -13.13
CA GLU A 92 21.50 13.57 -12.59
C GLU A 92 22.02 12.34 -11.85
N TRP A 93 21.11 11.49 -11.36
CA TRP A 93 21.49 10.30 -10.62
C TRP A 93 21.89 9.17 -11.56
N ASN A 94 22.99 8.53 -11.23
CA ASN A 94 23.35 7.27 -11.87
C ASN A 94 22.37 6.14 -11.46
N ARG A 95 22.43 5.02 -12.16
CA ARG A 95 21.48 3.91 -11.94
C ARG A 95 21.51 3.35 -10.53
N GLN A 96 22.67 3.32 -9.90
CA GLN A 96 22.83 2.79 -8.54
C GLN A 96 22.19 3.74 -7.51
N GLU A 97 22.40 5.03 -7.66
CA GLU A 97 21.76 6.08 -6.86
C GLU A 97 20.25 6.07 -7.02
N GLN A 98 19.73 5.96 -8.25
CA GLN A 98 18.31 5.82 -8.52
C GLN A 98 17.70 4.63 -7.76
N ILE A 99 18.36 3.47 -7.77
CA ILE A 99 17.89 2.28 -7.06
C ILE A 99 17.96 2.49 -5.54
N GLN A 100 19.08 2.99 -5.04
CA GLN A 100 19.29 3.17 -3.60
C GLN A 100 18.28 4.14 -2.99
N TYR A 101 18.20 5.36 -3.51
CA TYR A 101 17.33 6.40 -2.95
C TYR A 101 15.84 6.06 -3.10
N THR A 102 15.46 5.41 -4.21
CA THR A 102 14.11 4.90 -4.38
C THR A 102 13.78 3.81 -3.35
N THR A 103 14.71 2.88 -3.12
CA THR A 103 14.53 1.82 -2.12
C THR A 103 14.32 2.40 -0.73
N ASP A 104 15.19 3.32 -0.32
CA ASP A 104 15.14 3.94 1.01
C ASP A 104 13.86 4.75 1.21
N TYR A 105 13.45 5.50 0.20
CA TYR A 105 12.18 6.23 0.21
C TYR A 105 10.98 5.28 0.36
N ILE A 106 10.89 4.25 -0.48
CA ILE A 106 9.78 3.29 -0.45
C ILE A 106 9.75 2.54 0.88
N GLN A 107 10.91 2.13 1.38
CA GLN A 107 11.01 1.43 2.66
C GLN A 107 10.46 2.29 3.80
N LYS A 108 10.99 3.50 3.96
CA LYS A 108 10.63 4.42 5.05
C LYS A 108 9.18 4.92 4.96
N THR A 109 8.74 5.24 3.74
CA THR A 109 7.45 5.92 3.54
C THR A 109 6.28 4.95 3.55
N PHE A 110 6.44 3.73 3.00
CA PHE A 110 5.34 2.80 2.79
C PHE A 110 5.54 1.47 3.52
N VAL A 111 6.70 0.82 3.37
CA VAL A 111 6.90 -0.53 3.90
C VAL A 111 6.96 -0.55 5.42
N ASP A 112 7.62 0.42 6.04
CA ASP A 112 7.70 0.53 7.51
C ASP A 112 6.33 0.81 8.13
N ARG A 113 5.41 1.39 7.35
CA ARG A 113 4.01 1.59 7.74
C ARG A 113 3.12 0.37 7.51
N GLY A 114 3.65 -0.70 6.95
CA GLY A 114 2.95 -1.97 6.79
C GLY A 114 2.52 -2.35 5.39
N MET A 115 2.70 -1.50 4.40
CA MET A 115 2.40 -1.81 3.00
C MET A 115 3.42 -2.78 2.43
N CYS A 116 3.00 -3.65 1.50
CA CYS A 116 3.93 -4.30 0.59
C CYS A 116 4.03 -3.46 -0.68
N ALA A 117 5.23 -3.32 -1.19
CA ALA A 117 5.50 -2.55 -2.39
C ALA A 117 6.08 -3.43 -3.49
N ASP A 118 5.56 -3.29 -4.68
CA ASP A 118 6.10 -3.84 -5.93
C ASP A 118 6.43 -2.66 -6.84
N TRP A 119 7.69 -2.50 -7.20
CA TRP A 119 8.10 -1.35 -7.96
C TRP A 119 9.16 -1.68 -9.02
N SER A 120 9.25 -0.81 -10.01
CA SER A 120 10.24 -0.90 -11.08
C SER A 120 10.62 0.49 -11.57
N ILE A 121 11.86 0.65 -12.00
CA ILE A 121 12.29 1.84 -12.72
C ILE A 121 12.07 1.60 -14.20
N HIS A 122 11.39 2.55 -14.83
CA HIS A 122 11.21 2.62 -16.27
C HIS A 122 12.11 3.73 -16.81
N ASP A 123 12.98 3.37 -17.76
CA ASP A 123 13.90 4.28 -18.41
C ASP A 123 14.07 3.82 -19.85
N LYS A 124 13.64 4.66 -20.78
CA LYS A 124 13.74 4.43 -22.23
C LYS A 124 14.96 5.08 -22.85
N GLY A 125 15.78 5.78 -22.06
CA GLY A 125 16.87 6.62 -22.55
C GLY A 125 16.42 7.94 -23.18
N ASP A 126 15.16 8.33 -22.92
CA ASP A 126 14.55 9.58 -23.40
C ASP A 126 14.73 10.75 -22.42
N GLY A 127 15.50 10.54 -21.34
CA GLY A 127 15.78 11.54 -20.33
C GLY A 127 14.69 11.71 -19.28
N ASN A 128 13.70 10.81 -19.23
CA ASN A 128 12.62 10.78 -18.25
C ASN A 128 12.56 9.45 -17.48
N PRO A 129 13.61 9.11 -16.70
CA PRO A 129 13.54 7.94 -15.85
C PRO A 129 12.48 8.13 -14.76
N HIS A 130 11.65 7.11 -14.50
CA HIS A 130 10.59 7.18 -13.51
C HIS A 130 10.30 5.83 -12.88
N VAL A 131 9.69 5.87 -11.71
CA VAL A 131 9.30 4.70 -10.93
C VAL A 131 7.83 4.43 -11.11
N HIS A 132 7.49 3.16 -11.41
CA HIS A 132 6.16 2.62 -11.22
C HIS A 132 6.14 1.86 -9.90
N LEU A 133 5.27 2.27 -8.98
CA LEU A 133 5.12 1.68 -7.65
C LEU A 133 3.68 1.21 -7.47
N LEU A 134 3.52 -0.04 -7.04
CA LEU A 134 2.25 -0.64 -6.69
C LEU A 134 2.29 -1.10 -5.22
N LEU A 135 1.35 -0.63 -4.41
CA LEU A 135 1.26 -0.88 -2.98
C LEU A 135 0.01 -1.68 -2.63
N THR A 136 0.11 -2.57 -1.63
CA THR A 136 -1.06 -3.28 -1.10
C THR A 136 -1.97 -2.35 -0.32
N MET A 137 -3.28 -2.67 -0.32
CA MET A 137 -4.31 -1.94 0.45
C MET A 137 -4.49 -2.48 1.86
N ARG A 138 -3.86 -3.63 2.18
CA ARG A 138 -3.88 -4.26 3.49
C ARG A 138 -2.48 -4.42 4.04
N PRO A 139 -2.28 -4.21 5.35
CA PRO A 139 -1.03 -4.56 6.01
C PRO A 139 -0.95 -6.06 6.24
N PHE A 140 0.24 -6.55 6.55
CA PHE A 140 0.41 -7.83 7.23
C PHE A 140 0.45 -7.61 8.75
N ASN A 141 -0.22 -8.50 9.48
CA ASN A 141 -0.08 -8.62 10.93
C ASN A 141 1.30 -9.24 11.30
N PRO A 142 1.73 -9.18 12.57
CA PRO A 142 2.98 -9.80 13.01
C PRO A 142 3.03 -11.33 12.79
N ASP A 143 1.88 -12.00 12.74
CA ASP A 143 1.73 -13.43 12.42
C ASP A 143 1.68 -13.71 10.91
N HIS A 144 2.00 -12.73 10.08
CA HIS A 144 1.97 -12.77 8.63
C HIS A 144 0.57 -12.99 8.00
N SER A 145 -0.49 -12.92 8.77
CA SER A 145 -1.85 -12.90 8.23
C SER A 145 -2.20 -11.51 7.66
N TRP A 146 -3.18 -11.46 6.75
CA TRP A 146 -3.67 -10.19 6.24
C TRP A 146 -4.39 -9.38 7.31
N GLY A 147 -3.97 -8.15 7.49
CA GLY A 147 -4.65 -7.16 8.32
C GLY A 147 -5.92 -6.62 7.66
N LYS A 148 -6.68 -5.85 8.40
CA LYS A 148 -7.90 -5.20 7.92
C LYS A 148 -7.56 -3.86 7.28
N LYS A 149 -8.15 -3.56 6.12
CA LYS A 149 -8.11 -2.19 5.55
C LYS A 149 -9.15 -1.28 6.17
N GLU A 150 -10.26 -1.86 6.66
CA GLU A 150 -11.37 -1.15 7.27
C GLU A 150 -11.82 -1.85 8.53
N VAL A 151 -12.30 -1.06 9.49
CA VAL A 151 -12.94 -1.54 10.72
C VAL A 151 -14.31 -0.91 10.85
N LYS A 152 -15.26 -1.69 11.39
CA LYS A 152 -16.61 -1.21 11.69
C LYS A 152 -16.58 -0.45 13.01
N ASP A 153 -16.75 0.86 12.94
CA ASP A 153 -16.76 1.75 14.09
C ASP A 153 -18.13 2.40 14.34
N TRP A 154 -18.28 3.11 15.46
CA TRP A 154 -19.45 3.92 15.70
C TRP A 154 -19.48 5.11 14.74
N ASP A 155 -20.68 5.42 14.24
CA ASP A 155 -20.90 6.66 13.51
C ASP A 155 -21.18 7.79 14.53
N PHE A 156 -20.45 8.89 14.41
CA PHE A 156 -20.56 10.05 15.30
C PHE A 156 -21.14 11.25 14.57
N VAL A 157 -21.83 12.10 15.33
CA VAL A 157 -22.33 13.39 14.83
C VAL A 157 -21.14 14.25 14.39
N ARG A 158 -21.25 14.88 13.21
CA ARG A 158 -20.24 15.75 12.63
C ARG A 158 -20.75 17.15 12.41
N ASP A 159 -19.88 18.12 12.52
CA ASP A 159 -20.14 19.51 12.18
C ASP A 159 -20.15 19.75 10.65
N LYS A 160 -20.38 20.98 10.23
CA LYS A 160 -20.39 21.40 8.82
C LYS A 160 -19.05 21.17 8.09
N ASN A 161 -17.96 21.06 8.84
CA ASN A 161 -16.60 20.85 8.34
C ASN A 161 -16.21 19.37 8.36
N GLY A 162 -17.13 18.46 8.81
CA GLY A 162 -16.89 17.02 8.91
C GLY A 162 -16.16 16.59 10.19
N ASN A 163 -15.88 17.51 11.14
CA ASN A 163 -15.26 17.17 12.40
C ASN A 163 -16.27 16.55 13.36
N ILE A 164 -15.82 15.60 14.21
CA ILE A 164 -16.67 15.02 15.25
C ILE A 164 -17.06 16.11 16.27
N VAL A 165 -18.35 16.22 16.56
CA VAL A 165 -18.86 17.13 17.58
C VAL A 165 -18.50 16.59 18.96
N ILE A 166 -17.84 17.44 19.77
CA ILE A 166 -17.45 17.14 21.15
C ILE A 166 -18.43 17.83 22.08
N ASP A 167 -19.27 17.04 22.74
CA ASP A 167 -20.18 17.49 23.80
C ASP A 167 -20.34 16.37 24.81
N GLU A 168 -19.58 16.42 25.87
CA GLU A 168 -19.57 15.41 26.93
C GLU A 168 -20.88 15.38 27.74
N SER A 169 -21.65 16.45 27.70
CA SER A 169 -22.94 16.55 28.36
C SER A 169 -24.08 15.87 27.60
N HIS A 170 -23.87 15.57 26.32
CA HIS A 170 -24.89 14.97 25.45
C HIS A 170 -25.24 13.55 25.87
N PRO A 171 -26.56 13.17 25.93
CA PRO A 171 -27.00 11.83 26.38
C PRO A 171 -26.38 10.67 25.60
N ASN A 172 -26.05 10.88 24.33
CA ASN A 172 -25.45 9.87 23.45
C ASN A 172 -23.91 9.96 23.40
N TRP A 173 -23.30 10.74 24.30
CA TRP A 173 -21.85 10.81 24.40
C TRP A 173 -21.24 9.44 24.67
N TRP A 174 -20.13 9.16 24.06
CA TRP A 174 -19.40 7.94 24.25
C TRP A 174 -17.90 8.15 24.05
N GLN A 175 -17.11 7.50 24.88
CA GLN A 175 -15.66 7.50 24.79
C GLN A 175 -15.13 6.09 25.01
N ASP A 176 -14.13 5.70 24.23
CA ASP A 176 -13.46 4.41 24.38
C ASP A 176 -12.54 4.42 25.60
N LYS A 177 -12.74 3.49 26.53
CA LYS A 177 -11.92 3.39 27.76
C LYS A 177 -10.47 3.03 27.49
N LYS A 178 -10.18 2.33 26.38
CA LYS A 178 -8.85 1.88 25.99
C LYS A 178 -8.14 2.84 25.06
N ASN A 179 -8.89 3.63 24.32
CA ASN A 179 -8.40 4.66 23.42
C ASN A 179 -9.25 5.95 23.59
N PRO A 180 -8.88 6.82 24.54
CA PRO A 180 -9.64 8.02 24.86
C PRO A 180 -9.82 9.00 23.68
N ASP A 181 -8.91 9.00 22.72
CA ASP A 181 -9.00 9.84 21.51
C ASP A 181 -10.17 9.42 20.61
N ARG A 182 -10.73 8.24 20.83
CA ARG A 182 -11.88 7.73 20.13
C ARG A 182 -13.14 8.03 20.92
N HIS A 183 -13.79 9.14 20.61
CA HIS A 183 -14.95 9.66 21.32
C HIS A 183 -15.89 10.44 20.40
N GLY A 184 -17.12 10.69 20.85
CA GLY A 184 -18.11 11.51 20.17
C GLY A 184 -19.54 11.18 20.54
N ILE A 185 -20.48 11.94 19.99
CA ILE A 185 -21.91 11.71 20.13
C ILE A 185 -22.35 10.62 19.13
N ARG A 186 -22.70 9.43 19.60
CA ARG A 186 -23.15 8.33 18.75
C ARG A 186 -24.51 8.60 18.13
N ILE A 187 -24.67 8.24 16.87
CA ILE A 187 -25.95 8.39 16.15
C ILE A 187 -26.83 7.16 16.41
N PRO A 188 -28.08 7.34 16.94
CA PRO A 188 -28.99 6.23 17.19
C PRO A 188 -29.55 5.64 15.88
N VAL A 189 -29.84 4.35 15.89
CA VAL A 189 -30.66 3.71 14.85
C VAL A 189 -32.11 3.87 15.25
N LEU A 190 -32.88 4.60 14.45
CA LEU A 190 -34.31 4.85 14.74
C LEU A 190 -35.20 3.87 13.97
N ASP A 191 -36.40 3.59 14.50
CA ASP A 191 -37.49 2.91 13.80
C ASP A 191 -38.33 3.91 12.97
N GLU A 192 -39.43 3.45 12.42
CA GLU A 192 -40.34 4.23 11.57
C GLU A 192 -41.04 5.37 12.37
N ASN A 193 -41.12 5.25 13.69
CA ASN A 193 -41.74 6.23 14.59
C ASN A 193 -40.69 7.19 15.20
N GLY A 194 -39.41 7.09 14.83
CA GLY A 194 -38.35 7.89 15.39
C GLY A 194 -37.82 7.44 16.75
N ILE A 195 -38.23 6.25 17.22
CA ILE A 195 -37.79 5.67 18.49
C ILE A 195 -36.51 4.87 18.27
N GLN A 196 -35.56 4.99 19.19
CA GLN A 196 -34.28 4.25 19.08
C GLN A 196 -34.55 2.73 19.19
N LYS A 197 -34.06 2.00 18.19
CA LYS A 197 -34.17 0.53 18.13
C LYS A 197 -33.42 -0.14 19.25
N ILE A 198 -34.00 -1.18 19.81
CA ILE A 198 -33.39 -2.06 20.78
C ILE A 198 -32.98 -3.35 20.06
N GLY A 199 -31.75 -3.76 20.26
CA GLY A 199 -31.19 -4.98 19.68
C GLY A 199 -31.19 -6.14 20.65
N ALA A 200 -30.43 -7.18 20.32
CA ALA A 200 -30.22 -8.33 21.16
C ALA A 200 -29.73 -7.93 22.58
N ARG A 201 -30.20 -8.69 23.60
CA ARG A 201 -29.85 -8.45 25.03
C ARG A 201 -30.33 -7.08 25.54
N ASN A 202 -31.43 -6.56 25.01
CA ASN A 202 -32.04 -5.27 25.41
C ASN A 202 -31.07 -4.08 25.32
N ARG A 203 -30.20 -4.06 24.30
CA ARG A 203 -29.22 -2.99 24.09
C ARG A 203 -29.68 -2.03 23.01
N LEU A 204 -29.53 -0.72 23.26
CA LEU A 204 -29.76 0.34 22.28
C LEU A 204 -28.89 0.14 21.05
N GLN A 205 -29.49 0.32 19.87
CA GLN A 205 -28.76 0.21 18.60
C GLN A 205 -28.19 1.57 18.19
N TRP A 206 -26.93 1.56 17.73
CA TRP A 206 -26.18 2.72 17.26
C TRP A 206 -25.72 2.50 15.83
N LYS A 207 -25.74 3.56 15.02
CA LYS A 207 -25.21 3.51 13.67
C LYS A 207 -23.72 3.17 13.69
N ARG A 208 -23.31 2.46 12.67
CA ARG A 208 -21.91 2.11 12.46
C ARG A 208 -21.47 2.48 11.05
N VAL A 209 -20.23 2.87 10.89
CA VAL A 209 -19.59 3.21 9.64
C VAL A 209 -18.31 2.40 9.49
N LEU A 210 -17.92 2.13 8.25
CA LEU A 210 -16.62 1.58 7.96
C LEU A 210 -15.59 2.73 7.99
N THR A 211 -14.57 2.57 8.80
CA THR A 211 -13.46 3.53 8.91
C THR A 211 -12.17 2.88 8.45
N ASP A 212 -11.28 3.68 7.87
CA ASP A 212 -9.95 3.23 7.47
C ASP A 212 -9.17 2.76 8.71
N ALA A 213 -8.81 1.47 8.73
CA ALA A 213 -8.07 0.86 9.84
C ALA A 213 -6.59 1.24 9.85
N THR A 214 -6.08 1.72 8.73
CA THR A 214 -4.65 1.94 8.47
C THR A 214 -4.27 3.42 8.45
N GLY A 215 -5.25 4.30 8.24
CA GLY A 215 -5.03 5.72 7.98
C GLY A 215 -4.47 6.01 6.56
N TRP A 216 -4.34 4.98 5.72
CA TRP A 216 -3.70 5.13 4.41
C TRP A 216 -4.54 5.87 3.37
N ASN A 217 -5.87 5.90 3.58
CA ASN A 217 -6.81 6.61 2.69
C ASN A 217 -6.99 8.09 3.06
N ASN A 218 -6.27 8.60 4.06
CA ASN A 218 -6.34 10.02 4.39
C ASN A 218 -5.80 10.86 3.21
N PRO A 219 -6.57 11.82 2.67
CA PRO A 219 -6.15 12.66 1.54
C PRO A 219 -4.84 13.43 1.79
N LYS A 220 -4.53 13.76 3.03
CA LYS A 220 -3.28 14.43 3.43
C LYS A 220 -2.03 13.58 3.15
N ASN A 221 -2.19 12.27 3.00
CA ASN A 221 -1.06 11.40 2.68
C ASN A 221 -0.46 11.70 1.31
N CYS A 222 -1.26 12.11 0.33
CA CYS A 222 -0.74 12.44 -1.00
C CYS A 222 0.28 13.59 -0.95
N GLU A 223 -0.04 14.62 -0.19
CA GLU A 223 0.85 15.76 0.03
C GLU A 223 2.10 15.34 0.82
N LEU A 224 1.91 14.57 1.89
CA LEU A 224 2.99 14.04 2.70
C LEU A 224 3.97 13.22 1.85
N TRP A 225 3.48 12.29 1.04
CA TRP A 225 4.33 11.41 0.23
C TRP A 225 5.10 12.17 -0.84
N ARG A 226 4.48 13.17 -1.49
CA ARG A 226 5.17 14.07 -2.42
C ARG A 226 6.27 14.87 -1.72
N SER A 227 5.95 15.44 -0.57
CA SER A 227 6.90 16.20 0.23
C SER A 227 8.10 15.35 0.68
N GLU A 228 7.88 14.12 1.12
CA GLU A 228 8.96 13.21 1.50
C GLU A 228 9.82 12.81 0.29
N TRP A 229 9.25 12.61 -0.90
CA TRP A 229 10.02 12.36 -2.11
C TRP A 229 10.88 13.58 -2.51
N ALA A 230 10.28 14.77 -2.49
CA ALA A 230 11.03 15.99 -2.79
C ALA A 230 12.20 16.22 -1.82
N LYS A 231 12.04 15.89 -0.52
CA LYS A 231 13.15 15.92 0.44
C LYS A 231 14.28 15.00 0.05
N VAL A 232 13.97 13.73 -0.30
CA VAL A 232 14.98 12.78 -0.77
C VAL A 232 15.69 13.31 -2.00
N CYS A 233 14.97 13.87 -2.98
CA CYS A 233 15.60 14.49 -4.15
C CYS A 233 16.54 15.64 -3.75
N ASN A 234 16.08 16.54 -2.88
CA ASN A 234 16.81 17.74 -2.51
C ASN A 234 18.04 17.48 -1.60
N GLU A 235 18.04 16.36 -0.87
CA GLU A 235 19.22 15.90 -0.11
C GLU A 235 20.37 15.47 -1.02
N HIS A 236 20.08 15.10 -2.27
CA HIS A 236 21.03 14.52 -3.21
C HIS A 236 21.19 15.30 -4.53
N LEU A 237 20.53 16.44 -4.65
CA LEU A 237 20.63 17.32 -5.80
C LEU A 237 21.33 18.63 -5.46
N PRO A 238 22.09 19.23 -6.41
CA PRO A 238 22.60 20.58 -6.28
C PRO A 238 21.46 21.58 -6.07
N LEU A 239 21.73 22.69 -5.37
CA LEU A 239 20.71 23.71 -5.04
C LEU A 239 19.92 24.21 -6.25
N HIS A 240 20.54 24.35 -7.42
CA HIS A 240 19.88 24.83 -8.64
C HIS A 240 18.98 23.80 -9.32
N ASN A 241 19.04 22.52 -8.91
CA ASN A 241 18.22 21.43 -9.44
C ASN A 241 17.20 20.92 -8.40
N GLN A 242 17.06 21.59 -7.25
CA GLN A 242 16.10 21.20 -6.23
C GLN A 242 14.66 21.36 -6.72
N VAL A 243 13.79 20.48 -6.23
CA VAL A 243 12.38 20.37 -6.66
C VAL A 243 11.42 20.79 -5.53
N ASP A 244 10.30 21.38 -5.91
CA ASP A 244 9.17 21.63 -5.01
C ASP A 244 8.10 20.56 -5.24
N HIS A 245 7.61 19.94 -4.17
CA HIS A 245 6.56 18.90 -4.23
C HIS A 245 5.21 19.41 -4.73
N ARG A 246 5.03 20.73 -4.85
CA ARG A 246 3.82 21.40 -5.32
C ARG A 246 3.88 21.77 -6.81
N SER A 247 4.99 21.57 -7.46
CA SER A 247 5.20 21.87 -8.89
C SER A 247 4.80 20.70 -9.78
#